data_9e236df6a6bfa6f2bade0f8fdcc748c8
#
_entry.id   9e236df6a6bfa6f2bade0f8fdcc748c8
#
_cell.length_a   1.000
_cell.length_b   1.000
_cell.length_c   1.000
_cell.angle_alpha   90.00
_cell.angle_beta   90.00
_cell.angle_gamma   90.00
#
_symmetry.space_group_name_H-M   'P 1'
#
loop_
_entity.id
_entity.type
_entity.pdbx_description
1 polymer ?
#
loop_
_entity_poly.entity_id
_entity_poly.type
_entity_poly.pdbx_seq_one_letter_code
_entity_poly.pdbx_strand_id
1 'polypeptide(L)'
;MAAMDQVLFALTLLAALGCGLIAGVFFAFSSFVMKALARLPASAGIAAMQSINIIVLRSLFMAIFLGTATVCVLASIYSLFRLQEPGVVYMFVGSALYLVGSFLVTIVFNVPRNEALAKLAPTDPNSANFWSGYVASWTSWNHVRTVAALAAAASFSIALAY
;
A
#
# COMPACT_ATOMS: atom_id res chain seq x y z
N MET A 1 3.68 16.05 -30.93
CA MET A 1 3.26 15.14 -29.87
C MET A 1 2.37 14.08 -30.50
N ALA A 2 2.85 12.86 -30.68
CA ALA A 2 1.96 11.75 -30.98
C ALA A 2 0.95 11.67 -29.84
N ALA A 3 -0.35 11.62 -30.17
CA ALA A 3 -1.36 11.48 -29.14
C ALA A 3 -1.06 10.18 -28.38
N MET A 4 -0.72 10.29 -27.11
CA MET A 4 -0.68 9.13 -26.22
C MET A 4 -2.04 8.46 -26.38
N ASP A 5 -2.03 7.17 -26.67
CA ASP A 5 -3.27 6.39 -26.77
C ASP A 5 -4.14 6.73 -25.55
N GLN A 6 -5.38 7.12 -25.78
CA GLN A 6 -6.30 7.52 -24.70
C GLN A 6 -6.41 6.45 -23.61
N VAL A 7 -6.29 5.18 -24.00
CA VAL A 7 -6.30 4.06 -23.08
C VAL A 7 -5.05 4.10 -22.18
N LEU A 8 -3.88 4.37 -22.76
CA LEU A 8 -2.63 4.45 -22.00
C LEU A 8 -2.65 5.62 -21.02
N PHE A 9 -3.12 6.78 -21.46
CA PHE A 9 -3.31 7.95 -20.60
C PHE A 9 -4.23 7.61 -19.41
N ALA A 10 -5.38 6.98 -19.68
CA ALA A 10 -6.33 6.61 -18.63
C ALA A 10 -5.73 5.62 -17.65
N LEU A 11 -5.01 4.60 -18.12
CA LEU A 11 -4.34 3.62 -17.24
C LEU A 11 -3.26 4.26 -16.39
N THR A 12 -2.44 5.14 -16.96
CA THR A 12 -1.39 5.87 -16.23
C THR A 12 -1.98 6.79 -15.16
N LEU A 13 -3.04 7.51 -15.51
CA LEU A 13 -3.76 8.39 -14.58
C LEU A 13 -4.41 7.59 -13.45
N LEU A 14 -5.08 6.48 -13.75
CA LEU A 14 -5.68 5.58 -12.75
C LEU A 14 -4.61 5.01 -11.82
N ALA A 15 -3.45 4.62 -12.36
CA ALA A 15 -2.32 4.15 -11.54
C ALA A 15 -1.80 5.25 -10.62
N ALA A 16 -1.61 6.47 -11.12
CA ALA A 16 -1.14 7.60 -10.31
C ALA A 16 -2.11 7.91 -9.15
N LEU A 17 -3.41 8.01 -9.46
CA LEU A 17 -4.45 8.27 -8.46
C LEU A 17 -4.59 7.13 -7.46
N GLY A 18 -4.59 5.88 -7.92
CA GLY A 18 -4.67 4.70 -7.08
C GLY A 18 -3.47 4.61 -6.12
N CYS A 19 -2.25 4.75 -6.63
CA CYS A 19 -1.03 4.78 -5.81
C CYS A 19 -1.06 5.92 -4.78
N GLY A 20 -1.53 7.11 -5.17
CA GLY A 20 -1.67 8.27 -4.27
C GLY A 20 -2.66 8.04 -3.14
N LEU A 21 -3.85 7.49 -3.43
CA LEU A 21 -4.85 7.14 -2.42
C LEU A 21 -4.32 6.08 -1.44
N ILE A 22 -3.70 5.03 -1.94
CA ILE A 22 -3.11 3.98 -1.10
C ILE A 22 -1.98 4.54 -0.24
N ALA A 23 -1.10 5.37 -0.82
CA ALA A 23 -0.05 6.06 -0.09
C ALA A 23 -0.60 6.93 1.04
N GLY A 24 -1.69 7.67 0.80
CA GLY A 24 -2.35 8.52 1.79
C GLY A 24 -2.87 7.71 2.99
N VAL A 25 -3.51 6.56 2.76
CA VAL A 25 -3.97 5.68 3.83
C VAL A 25 -2.78 5.11 4.62
N PHE A 26 -1.75 4.60 3.95
CA PHE A 26 -0.55 4.09 4.62
C PHE A 26 0.19 5.20 5.39
N PHE A 27 0.23 6.42 4.85
CA PHE A 27 0.79 7.58 5.54
C PHE A 27 0.02 7.91 6.82
N ALA A 28 -1.31 7.88 6.79
CA ALA A 28 -2.12 8.10 7.98
C ALA A 28 -1.79 7.08 9.08
N PHE A 29 -1.70 5.79 8.73
CA PHE A 29 -1.30 4.74 9.67
C PHE A 29 0.13 4.93 10.18
N SER A 30 1.08 5.31 9.32
CA SER A 30 2.48 5.57 9.68
C SER A 30 2.66 6.76 10.60
N SER A 31 1.87 7.82 10.39
CA SER A 31 2.09 9.11 11.04
C SER A 31 1.35 9.27 12.37
N PHE A 32 0.08 8.86 12.45
CA PHE A 32 -0.73 9.10 13.65
C PHE A 32 -1.61 7.94 14.10
N VAL A 33 -2.18 7.10 13.20
CA VAL A 33 -3.14 6.07 13.60
C VAL A 33 -2.50 5.04 14.52
N MET A 34 -1.35 4.46 14.12
CA MET A 34 -0.66 3.48 14.95
C MET A 34 -0.16 4.07 16.28
N LYS A 35 0.26 5.35 16.27
CA LYS A 35 0.62 6.05 17.51
C LYS A 35 -0.58 6.26 18.44
N ALA A 36 -1.75 6.56 17.87
CA ALA A 36 -2.97 6.70 18.66
C ALA A 36 -3.41 5.36 19.27
N LEU A 37 -3.39 4.27 18.48
CA LEU A 37 -3.68 2.92 18.97
C LEU A 37 -2.71 2.46 20.06
N ALA A 38 -1.43 2.80 19.93
CA ALA A 38 -0.40 2.45 20.92
C ALA A 38 -0.56 3.19 22.27
N ARG A 39 -1.32 4.29 22.31
CA ARG A 39 -1.63 5.01 23.57
C ARG A 39 -2.81 4.42 24.34
N LEU A 40 -3.59 3.55 23.72
CA LEU A 40 -4.68 2.85 24.37
C LEU A 40 -4.12 1.73 25.29
N PRO A 41 -4.88 1.29 26.31
CA PRO A 41 -4.58 0.02 26.96
C PRO A 41 -4.39 -1.09 25.91
N ALA A 42 -3.43 -1.98 26.09
CA ALA A 42 -3.07 -2.98 25.08
C ALA A 42 -4.28 -3.79 24.57
N SER A 43 -5.17 -4.19 25.48
CA SER A 43 -6.41 -4.90 25.12
C SER A 43 -7.30 -4.10 24.17
N ALA A 44 -7.45 -2.79 24.39
CA ALA A 44 -8.24 -1.91 23.53
C ALA A 44 -7.56 -1.67 22.18
N GLY A 45 -6.23 -1.45 22.18
CA GLY A 45 -5.45 -1.29 20.95
C GLY A 45 -5.50 -2.52 20.06
N ILE A 46 -5.35 -3.72 20.64
CA ILE A 46 -5.45 -5.01 19.95
C ILE A 46 -6.85 -5.18 19.36
N ALA A 47 -7.90 -5.01 20.16
CA ALA A 47 -9.28 -5.16 19.70
C ALA A 47 -9.61 -4.20 18.54
N ALA A 48 -9.18 -2.93 18.65
CA ALA A 48 -9.37 -1.94 17.60
C ALA A 48 -8.64 -2.35 16.30
N MET A 49 -7.37 -2.77 16.38
CA MET A 49 -6.60 -3.17 15.21
C MET A 49 -7.13 -4.47 14.58
N GLN A 50 -7.58 -5.45 15.37
CA GLN A 50 -8.26 -6.63 14.87
C GLN A 50 -9.53 -6.26 14.08
N SER A 51 -10.34 -5.33 14.60
CA SER A 51 -11.53 -4.82 13.91
C SER A 51 -11.17 -4.14 12.59
N ILE A 52 -10.14 -3.29 12.57
CA ILE A 52 -9.64 -2.63 11.35
C ILE A 52 -9.23 -3.68 10.32
N ASN A 53 -8.48 -4.71 10.71
CA ASN A 53 -8.02 -5.78 9.82
C ASN A 53 -9.17 -6.60 9.20
N ILE A 54 -10.29 -6.75 9.91
CA ILE A 54 -11.49 -7.42 9.38
C ILE A 54 -12.22 -6.51 8.39
N ILE A 55 -12.46 -5.25 8.79
CA ILE A 55 -13.26 -4.30 7.99
C ILE A 55 -12.54 -3.95 6.68
N VAL A 56 -11.22 -3.80 6.70
CA VAL A 56 -10.44 -3.40 5.52
C VAL A 56 -10.62 -4.38 4.35
N LEU A 57 -10.79 -5.68 4.62
CA LEU A 57 -10.92 -6.72 3.60
C LEU A 57 -12.20 -6.57 2.74
N ARG A 58 -13.23 -5.91 3.27
CA ARG A 58 -14.52 -5.68 2.59
C ARG A 58 -14.75 -4.22 2.22
N SER A 59 -13.72 -3.40 2.32
CA SER A 59 -13.81 -1.96 2.11
C SER A 59 -13.46 -1.56 0.67
N LEU A 60 -13.86 -0.35 0.28
CA LEU A 60 -13.44 0.28 -0.97
C LEU A 60 -11.91 0.36 -1.09
N PHE A 61 -11.20 0.52 0.05
CA PHE A 61 -9.75 0.50 0.07
C PHE A 61 -9.18 -0.78 -0.55
N MET A 62 -9.72 -1.95 -0.20
CA MET A 62 -9.25 -3.23 -0.76
C MET A 62 -9.48 -3.32 -2.27
N ALA A 63 -10.63 -2.84 -2.74
CA ALA A 63 -10.91 -2.78 -4.18
C ALA A 63 -9.93 -1.87 -4.93
N ILE A 64 -9.62 -0.68 -4.37
CA ILE A 64 -8.62 0.23 -4.94
C ILE A 64 -7.22 -0.39 -4.87
N PHE A 65 -6.85 -1.03 -3.75
CA PHE A 65 -5.54 -1.64 -3.56
C PHE A 65 -5.26 -2.74 -4.60
N LEU A 66 -6.21 -3.66 -4.80
CA LEU A 66 -6.10 -4.73 -5.79
C LEU A 66 -6.24 -4.21 -7.23
N GLY A 67 -7.16 -3.27 -7.46
CA GLY A 67 -7.34 -2.63 -8.76
C GLY A 67 -6.08 -1.90 -9.21
N THR A 68 -5.44 -1.15 -8.33
CA THR A 68 -4.16 -0.48 -8.61
C THR A 68 -3.05 -1.49 -8.93
N ALA A 69 -2.98 -2.61 -8.19
CA ALA A 69 -2.02 -3.67 -8.49
C ALA A 69 -2.25 -4.26 -9.90
N THR A 70 -3.52 -4.50 -10.27
CA THR A 70 -3.88 -4.97 -11.61
C THR A 70 -3.44 -3.98 -12.70
N VAL A 71 -3.73 -2.69 -12.51
CA VAL A 71 -3.30 -1.64 -13.44
C VAL A 71 -1.77 -1.58 -13.55
N CYS A 72 -1.04 -1.71 -12.44
CA CYS A 72 0.43 -1.76 -12.44
C CYS A 72 0.97 -2.98 -13.19
N VAL A 73 0.33 -4.14 -13.10
CA VAL A 73 0.72 -5.33 -13.89
C VAL A 73 0.55 -5.05 -15.39
N LEU A 74 -0.61 -4.52 -15.80
CA LEU A 74 -0.87 -4.18 -17.20
C LEU A 74 0.11 -3.13 -17.72
N ALA A 75 0.38 -2.07 -16.93
CA ALA A 75 1.35 -1.04 -17.26
C ALA A 75 2.78 -1.60 -17.37
N SER A 76 3.18 -2.54 -16.48
CA SER A 76 4.48 -3.22 -16.58
C SER A 76 4.61 -4.02 -17.87
N ILE A 77 3.58 -4.81 -18.23
CA ILE A 77 3.58 -5.61 -19.45
C ILE A 77 3.70 -4.71 -20.67
N TYR A 78 2.88 -3.65 -20.74
CA TYR A 78 2.95 -2.68 -21.83
C TYR A 78 4.35 -2.05 -21.96
N SER A 79 4.92 -1.64 -20.82
CA SER A 79 6.24 -0.97 -20.77
C SER A 79 7.36 -1.85 -21.32
N LEU A 80 7.31 -3.17 -21.11
CA LEU A 80 8.36 -4.11 -21.59
C LEU A 80 8.47 -4.12 -23.13
N PHE A 81 7.37 -3.85 -23.84
CA PHE A 81 7.35 -3.82 -25.32
C PHE A 81 7.63 -2.44 -25.92
N ARG A 82 7.73 -1.40 -25.09
CA ARG A 82 7.78 0.00 -25.51
C ARG A 82 8.83 0.85 -24.79
N LEU A 83 9.90 0.23 -24.27
CA LEU A 83 10.92 0.92 -23.44
C LEU A 83 11.61 2.11 -24.14
N GLN A 84 11.55 2.20 -25.46
CA GLN A 84 12.12 3.30 -26.23
C GLN A 84 11.22 4.55 -26.29
N GLU A 85 9.96 4.43 -25.87
CA GLU A 85 9.04 5.57 -25.90
C GLU A 85 9.25 6.48 -24.67
N PRO A 86 9.18 7.81 -24.85
CA PRO A 86 9.27 8.75 -23.74
C PRO A 86 8.21 8.45 -22.66
N GLY A 87 8.57 8.58 -21.40
CA GLY A 87 7.68 8.35 -20.28
C GLY A 87 7.46 6.89 -19.87
N VAL A 88 7.64 5.93 -20.77
CA VAL A 88 7.38 4.50 -20.49
C VAL A 88 8.27 3.93 -19.40
N VAL A 89 9.50 4.37 -19.30
CA VAL A 89 10.39 3.96 -18.22
C VAL A 89 9.85 4.34 -16.83
N TYR A 90 9.20 5.48 -16.71
CA TYR A 90 8.56 5.91 -15.46
C TYR A 90 7.33 5.07 -15.13
N MET A 91 6.57 4.63 -16.13
CA MET A 91 5.46 3.68 -15.91
C MET A 91 5.98 2.35 -15.37
N PHE A 92 7.06 1.82 -15.94
CA PHE A 92 7.67 0.58 -15.47
C PHE A 92 8.19 0.71 -14.04
N VAL A 93 8.93 1.78 -13.75
CA VAL A 93 9.46 2.07 -12.40
C VAL A 93 8.32 2.25 -11.39
N GLY A 94 7.30 3.03 -11.72
CA GLY A 94 6.12 3.22 -10.87
C GLY A 94 5.40 1.91 -10.56
N SER A 95 5.22 1.07 -11.57
CA SER A 95 4.61 -0.26 -11.42
C SER A 95 5.45 -1.16 -10.52
N ALA A 96 6.77 -1.23 -10.73
CA ALA A 96 7.68 -2.03 -9.92
C ALA A 96 7.68 -1.57 -8.45
N LEU A 97 7.71 -0.27 -8.20
CA LEU A 97 7.62 0.31 -6.86
C LEU A 97 6.33 -0.08 -6.15
N TYR A 98 5.19 0.00 -6.82
CA TYR A 98 3.92 -0.39 -6.22
C TYR A 98 3.83 -1.90 -5.98
N LEU A 99 4.13 -2.72 -6.99
CA LEU A 99 3.98 -4.18 -6.91
C LEU A 99 4.95 -4.79 -5.90
N VAL A 100 6.21 -4.35 -5.87
CA VAL A 100 7.21 -4.90 -4.95
C VAL A 100 7.15 -4.18 -3.61
N GLY A 101 7.25 -2.85 -3.60
CA GLY A 101 7.43 -2.07 -2.36
C GLY A 101 6.14 -1.86 -1.58
N SER A 102 4.96 -2.02 -2.20
CA SER A 102 3.66 -1.85 -1.53
C SER A 102 2.89 -3.17 -1.46
N PHE A 103 2.59 -3.79 -2.59
CA PHE A 103 1.74 -4.98 -2.66
C PHE A 103 2.44 -6.23 -2.07
N LEU A 104 3.63 -6.58 -2.56
CA LEU A 104 4.38 -7.74 -2.06
C LEU A 104 4.78 -7.56 -0.59
N VAL A 105 5.22 -6.37 -0.20
CA VAL A 105 5.52 -6.04 1.22
C VAL A 105 4.29 -6.24 2.11
N THR A 106 3.09 -5.91 1.64
CA THR A 106 1.86 -6.19 2.38
C THR A 106 1.69 -7.69 2.62
N ILE A 107 1.81 -8.51 1.58
CA ILE A 107 1.61 -9.96 1.66
C ILE A 107 2.65 -10.62 2.55
N VAL A 108 3.92 -10.26 2.39
CA VAL A 108 5.03 -10.95 3.06
C VAL A 108 5.22 -10.49 4.50
N PHE A 109 4.97 -9.22 4.79
CA PHE A 109 5.32 -8.66 6.10
C PHE A 109 4.13 -8.22 6.94
N ASN A 110 3.13 -7.52 6.36
CA ASN A 110 2.02 -6.99 7.16
C ASN A 110 0.91 -8.02 7.40
N VAL A 111 0.55 -8.81 6.39
CA VAL A 111 -0.50 -9.84 6.51
C VAL A 111 -0.14 -10.89 7.58
N PRO A 112 1.06 -11.51 7.61
CA PRO A 112 1.38 -12.48 8.66
C PRO A 112 1.35 -11.90 10.07
N ARG A 113 1.70 -10.61 10.23
CA ARG A 113 1.57 -9.90 11.52
C ARG A 113 0.13 -9.72 11.93
N ASN A 114 -0.74 -9.36 10.97
CA ASN A 114 -2.18 -9.24 11.21
C ASN A 114 -2.80 -10.59 11.61
N GLU A 115 -2.38 -11.68 10.95
CA GLU A 115 -2.83 -13.04 11.28
C GLU A 115 -2.35 -13.48 12.67
N ALA A 116 -1.12 -13.14 13.04
CA ALA A 116 -0.62 -13.40 14.39
C ALA A 116 -1.41 -12.61 15.45
N LEU A 117 -1.70 -11.32 15.17
CA LEU A 117 -2.54 -10.49 16.04
C LEU A 117 -3.97 -11.06 16.17
N ALA A 118 -4.55 -11.56 15.08
CA ALA A 118 -5.91 -12.10 15.09
C ALA A 118 -6.10 -13.33 15.99
N LYS A 119 -5.03 -14.07 16.28
CA LYS A 119 -5.04 -15.27 17.14
C LYS A 119 -5.00 -14.94 18.63
N LEU A 120 -4.76 -13.69 19.01
CA LEU A 120 -4.64 -13.29 20.42
C LEU A 120 -6.00 -12.95 21.01
N ALA A 121 -6.23 -13.38 22.25
CA ALA A 121 -7.28 -12.81 23.07
C ALA A 121 -6.80 -11.43 23.59
N PRO A 122 -7.54 -10.34 23.36
CA PRO A 122 -7.09 -9.01 23.77
C PRO A 122 -6.86 -8.88 25.28
N THR A 123 -7.54 -9.71 26.08
CA THR A 123 -7.48 -9.72 27.55
C THR A 123 -6.39 -10.64 28.13
N ASP A 124 -5.62 -11.36 27.29
CA ASP A 124 -4.53 -12.21 27.76
C ASP A 124 -3.42 -11.35 28.41
N PRO A 125 -2.91 -11.69 29.61
CA PRO A 125 -1.83 -10.95 30.25
C PRO A 125 -0.56 -10.80 29.41
N ASN A 126 -0.28 -11.76 28.51
CA ASN A 126 0.89 -11.72 27.63
C ASN A 126 0.69 -10.82 26.40
N SER A 127 -0.55 -10.40 26.12
CA SER A 127 -0.89 -9.59 24.93
C SER A 127 -0.19 -8.24 24.90
N ALA A 128 0.12 -7.65 26.06
CA ALA A 128 0.78 -6.34 26.15
C ALA A 128 2.19 -6.35 25.51
N ASN A 129 2.98 -7.39 25.81
CA ASN A 129 4.32 -7.55 25.24
C ASN A 129 4.28 -7.78 23.74
N PHE A 130 3.33 -8.62 23.27
CA PHE A 130 3.13 -8.85 21.84
C PHE A 130 2.72 -7.56 21.13
N TRP A 131 1.80 -6.78 21.72
CA TRP A 131 1.28 -5.54 21.14
C TRP A 131 2.39 -4.52 20.86
N SER A 132 3.31 -4.30 21.79
CA SER A 132 4.41 -3.36 21.59
C SER A 132 5.31 -3.77 20.42
N GLY A 133 5.66 -5.06 20.32
CA GLY A 133 6.43 -5.60 19.19
C GLY A 133 5.67 -5.53 17.85
N TYR A 134 4.36 -5.81 17.88
CA TYR A 134 3.49 -5.69 16.72
C TYR A 134 3.46 -4.25 16.20
N VAL A 135 3.17 -3.26 17.06
CA VAL A 135 3.12 -1.83 16.68
C VAL A 135 4.42 -1.41 16.02
N ALA A 136 5.57 -1.72 16.63
CA ALA A 136 6.88 -1.34 16.11
C ALA A 136 7.14 -1.96 14.71
N SER A 137 7.02 -3.29 14.61
CA SER A 137 7.36 -4.00 13.39
C SER A 137 6.35 -3.76 12.25
N TRP A 138 5.04 -3.71 12.56
CA TRP A 138 4.01 -3.42 11.57
C TRP A 138 4.17 -2.01 10.99
N THR A 139 4.45 -1.02 11.85
CA THR A 139 4.63 0.37 11.43
C THR A 139 5.89 0.55 10.58
N SER A 140 6.99 -0.14 10.92
CA SER A 140 8.21 -0.10 10.12
C SER A 140 7.97 -0.56 8.67
N TRP A 141 7.28 -1.68 8.48
CA TRP A 141 6.92 -2.15 7.15
C TRP A 141 5.87 -1.26 6.46
N ASN A 142 4.99 -0.63 7.25
CA ASN A 142 4.06 0.35 6.70
C ASN A 142 4.76 1.62 6.19
N HIS A 143 5.87 2.07 6.81
CA HIS A 143 6.71 3.14 6.27
C HIS A 143 7.27 2.78 4.89
N VAL A 144 7.76 1.55 4.71
CA VAL A 144 8.24 1.06 3.40
C VAL A 144 7.12 1.15 2.36
N ARG A 145 5.92 0.65 2.68
CA ARG A 145 4.75 0.72 1.78
C ARG A 145 4.36 2.16 1.44
N THR A 146 4.40 3.05 2.43
CA THR A 146 4.08 4.47 2.23
C THR A 146 5.02 5.13 1.24
N VAL A 147 6.34 4.97 1.45
CA VAL A 147 7.35 5.55 0.59
C VAL A 147 7.27 4.97 -0.83
N ALA A 148 7.13 3.66 -0.94
CA ALA A 148 7.03 2.99 -2.23
C ALA A 148 5.78 3.42 -3.02
N ALA A 149 4.61 3.52 -2.37
CA ALA A 149 3.38 3.95 -3.03
C ALA A 149 3.42 5.44 -3.43
N LEU A 150 4.03 6.32 -2.61
CA LEU A 150 4.25 7.73 -2.96
C LEU A 150 5.20 7.86 -4.15
N ALA A 151 6.31 7.13 -4.13
CA ALA A 151 7.27 7.13 -5.24
C ALA A 151 6.66 6.57 -6.52
N ALA A 152 5.79 5.56 -6.42
CA ALA A 152 5.02 5.04 -7.55
C ALA A 152 4.07 6.09 -8.13
N ALA A 153 3.31 6.79 -7.28
CA ALA A 153 2.41 7.88 -7.69
C ALA A 153 3.18 9.00 -8.40
N ALA A 154 4.33 9.41 -7.85
CA ALA A 154 5.20 10.42 -8.47
C ALA A 154 5.72 9.94 -9.84
N SER A 155 6.16 8.69 -9.95
CA SER A 155 6.66 8.12 -11.19
C SER A 155 5.59 8.09 -12.28
N PHE A 156 4.35 7.66 -11.98
CA PHE A 156 3.23 7.72 -12.93
C PHE A 156 2.86 9.16 -13.28
N SER A 157 2.93 10.10 -12.32
CA SER A 157 2.67 11.53 -12.60
C SER A 157 3.72 12.13 -13.56
N ILE A 158 4.98 11.72 -13.44
CA ILE A 158 6.03 12.10 -14.39
C ILE A 158 5.72 11.48 -15.76
N ALA A 159 5.32 10.22 -15.84
CA ALA A 159 4.98 9.57 -17.10
C ALA A 159 3.87 10.30 -17.87
N LEU A 160 2.91 10.92 -17.18
CA LEU A 160 1.83 11.72 -17.80
C LEU A 160 2.32 13.04 -18.45
N ALA A 161 3.54 13.49 -18.13
CA ALA A 161 4.09 14.72 -18.69
C ALA A 161 4.78 14.52 -20.05
N TYR A 162 4.92 13.27 -20.51
CA TYR A 162 5.51 12.91 -21.79
C TYR A 162 4.44 12.53 -22.82
#